data_f4c9e189a702379a65ef5546d884e5e5
#
_entry.id   f4c9e189a702379a65ef5546d884e5e5
#
_cell.length_a   1.000
_cell.length_b   1.000
_cell.length_c   1.000
_cell.angle_alpha   90.00
_cell.angle_beta   90.00
_cell.angle_gamma   90.00
#
_symmetry.space_group_name_H-M   'P 1'
#
loop_
_entity.id
_entity.type
_entity.pdbx_description
1 polymer ?
#
loop_
_entity_poly.entity_id
_entity_poly.type
_entity_poly.pdbx_seq_one_letter_code
_entity_poly.pdbx_strand_id
1 'polypeptide(L)'
;AIGVFACCSCKSLTNVTIPDSVTAIGDLAFYYCDSLTSVSIPNSVTSIGDYAFGDCSNLTLTVPRNSYALEYAKTNNIPYTYPDANDWLNN
;
A
#
# COMPACT_ATOMS: atom_id res chain seq x y z
N ALA A 1 -10.61 -3.27 -9.09
CA ALA A 1 -9.42 -4.03 -8.66
C ALA A 1 -8.20 -3.57 -9.46
N ILE A 2 -7.04 -3.67 -8.84
CA ILE A 2 -5.77 -3.42 -9.51
C ILE A 2 -5.21 -4.76 -9.95
N GLY A 3 -4.93 -4.89 -11.25
CA GLY A 3 -4.55 -6.16 -11.83
C GLY A 3 -3.14 -6.61 -11.50
N VAL A 4 -2.85 -7.87 -11.83
CA VAL A 4 -1.51 -8.45 -11.72
C VAL A 4 -0.54 -7.66 -12.60
N PHE A 5 0.61 -7.33 -12.05
CA PHE A 5 1.66 -6.55 -12.75
C PHE A 5 1.24 -5.15 -13.18
N ALA A 6 0.15 -4.60 -12.65
CA ALA A 6 -0.39 -3.33 -13.13
C ALA A 6 0.65 -2.20 -13.18
N CYS A 7 1.49 -2.08 -12.16
CA CYS A 7 2.53 -1.05 -12.09
C CYS A 7 3.91 -1.63 -11.77
N CYS A 8 4.14 -2.88 -12.18
CA CYS A 8 5.42 -3.55 -11.92
C CYS A 8 6.58 -2.76 -12.53
N SER A 9 7.62 -2.54 -11.75
CA SER A 9 8.85 -1.83 -12.16
C SER A 9 8.62 -0.38 -12.61
N CYS A 10 7.62 0.28 -12.06
CA CYS A 10 7.37 1.70 -12.34
C CYS A 10 8.37 2.57 -11.57
N LYS A 11 9.53 2.83 -12.18
CA LYS A 11 10.65 3.48 -11.49
C LYS A 11 10.45 4.97 -11.23
N SER A 12 9.51 5.61 -11.89
CA SER A 12 9.21 7.02 -11.66
C SER A 12 8.01 7.25 -10.74
N LEU A 13 7.35 6.21 -10.31
CA LEU A 13 6.18 6.31 -9.45
C LEU A 13 6.62 6.50 -8.00
N THR A 14 6.21 7.60 -7.37
CA THR A 14 6.63 7.94 -6.01
C THR A 14 5.52 7.86 -4.98
N ASN A 15 4.30 8.21 -5.36
CA ASN A 15 3.14 8.22 -4.46
C ASN A 15 1.94 7.66 -5.19
N VAL A 16 1.15 6.86 -4.48
CA VAL A 16 -0.10 6.32 -5.00
C VAL A 16 -1.19 6.47 -3.95
N THR A 17 -2.35 6.96 -4.37
CA THR A 17 -3.55 6.94 -3.54
C THR A 17 -4.55 6.00 -4.20
N ILE A 18 -4.84 4.91 -3.53
CA ILE A 18 -5.77 3.92 -4.07
C ILE A 18 -7.20 4.36 -3.75
N PRO A 19 -8.07 4.48 -4.78
CA PRO A 19 -9.44 4.96 -4.54
C PRO A 19 -10.30 3.97 -3.75
N ASP A 20 -11.34 4.49 -3.13
CA ASP A 20 -12.27 3.67 -2.33
C ASP A 20 -13.03 2.63 -3.13
N SER A 21 -13.07 2.76 -4.44
CA SER A 21 -13.71 1.76 -5.31
C SER A 21 -12.88 0.48 -5.48
N VAL A 22 -11.61 0.51 -5.09
CA VAL A 22 -10.73 -0.65 -5.23
C VAL A 22 -10.93 -1.58 -4.04
N THR A 23 -11.20 -2.86 -4.33
CA THR A 23 -11.41 -3.87 -3.30
C THR A 23 -10.29 -4.90 -3.26
N ALA A 24 -9.49 -4.99 -4.31
CA ALA A 24 -8.41 -5.97 -4.38
C ALA A 24 -7.22 -5.41 -5.15
N ILE A 25 -6.03 -5.80 -4.72
CA ILE A 25 -4.77 -5.48 -5.39
C ILE A 25 -4.16 -6.82 -5.83
N GLY A 26 -3.86 -6.94 -7.12
CA GLY A 26 -3.37 -8.20 -7.69
C GLY A 26 -1.92 -8.51 -7.31
N ASP A 27 -1.51 -9.73 -7.61
CA ASP A 27 -0.14 -10.18 -7.36
C ASP A 27 0.85 -9.29 -8.14
N LEU A 28 1.94 -8.92 -7.48
CA LEU A 28 3.03 -8.17 -8.12
C LEU A 28 2.59 -6.81 -8.70
N ALA A 29 1.45 -6.28 -8.26
CA ALA A 29 0.88 -5.06 -8.85
C ALA A 29 1.85 -3.87 -8.83
N PHE A 30 2.60 -3.71 -7.74
CA PHE A 30 3.59 -2.63 -7.57
C PHE A 30 4.98 -3.20 -7.31
N TYR A 31 5.25 -4.38 -7.82
CA TYR A 31 6.51 -5.05 -7.56
C TYR A 31 7.69 -4.25 -8.14
N TYR A 32 8.73 -4.12 -7.34
CA TYR A 32 9.99 -3.51 -7.76
C TYR A 32 9.85 -2.03 -8.20
N CYS A 33 8.99 -1.31 -7.50
CA CYS A 33 8.84 0.13 -7.71
C CYS A 33 9.82 0.86 -6.79
N ASP A 34 11.06 1.02 -7.23
CA ASP A 34 12.16 1.52 -6.39
C ASP A 34 11.94 2.92 -5.85
N SER A 35 11.25 3.76 -6.60
CA SER A 35 11.01 5.15 -6.21
C SER A 35 9.75 5.34 -5.41
N LEU A 36 8.96 4.29 -5.22
CA LEU A 36 7.68 4.39 -4.51
C LEU A 36 7.94 4.55 -3.03
N THR A 37 7.52 5.68 -2.48
CA THR A 37 7.74 6.02 -1.06
C THR A 37 6.48 6.00 -0.23
N SER A 38 5.31 6.19 -0.86
CA SER A 38 4.05 6.30 -0.12
C SER A 38 2.89 5.74 -0.92
N VAL A 39 2.12 4.86 -0.29
CA VAL A 39 0.88 4.35 -0.86
C VAL A 39 -0.21 4.43 0.21
N SER A 40 -1.31 5.12 -0.11
CA SER A 40 -2.50 5.14 0.75
C SER A 40 -3.46 4.05 0.32
N ILE A 41 -3.77 3.14 1.21
CA ILE A 41 -4.67 2.02 0.94
C ILE A 41 -5.96 2.20 1.74
N PRO A 42 -7.12 2.32 1.07
CA PRO A 42 -8.37 2.55 1.77
C PRO A 42 -8.90 1.28 2.44
N ASN A 43 -9.86 1.47 3.33
CA ASN A 43 -10.47 0.35 4.04
C ASN A 43 -11.28 -0.59 3.13
N SER A 44 -11.60 -0.13 1.92
CA SER A 44 -12.31 -0.95 0.92
C SER A 44 -11.49 -2.13 0.42
N VAL A 45 -10.15 -2.05 0.52
CA VAL A 45 -9.27 -3.13 0.05
C VAL A 45 -9.28 -4.27 1.06
N THR A 46 -9.72 -5.44 0.62
CA THR A 46 -9.83 -6.63 1.46
C THR A 46 -8.93 -7.77 0.99
N SER A 47 -8.17 -7.55 -0.09
CA SER A 47 -7.27 -8.55 -0.63
C SER A 47 -6.06 -7.87 -1.27
N ILE A 48 -4.87 -8.32 -0.94
CA ILE A 48 -3.62 -7.85 -1.54
C ILE A 48 -2.82 -9.09 -1.93
N GLY A 49 -2.48 -9.18 -3.21
CA GLY A 49 -1.82 -10.35 -3.75
C GLY A 49 -0.37 -10.51 -3.29
N ASP A 50 0.23 -11.64 -3.68
CA ASP A 50 1.61 -11.97 -3.31
C ASP A 50 2.57 -10.99 -3.96
N TYR A 51 3.51 -10.49 -3.16
CA TYR A 51 4.54 -9.56 -3.62
C TYR A 51 3.99 -8.30 -4.29
N ALA A 52 2.74 -7.93 -3.96
CA ALA A 52 2.14 -6.73 -4.54
C ALA A 52 3.03 -5.49 -4.36
N PHE A 53 3.73 -5.40 -3.24
CA PHE A 53 4.69 -4.33 -2.95
C PHE A 53 6.09 -4.89 -2.72
N GLY A 54 6.41 -6.02 -3.33
CA GLY A 54 7.72 -6.64 -3.18
C GLY A 54 8.83 -5.77 -3.75
N ASP A 55 9.98 -5.77 -3.09
CA ASP A 55 11.17 -5.01 -3.50
C ASP A 55 10.94 -3.51 -3.69
N CYS A 56 9.97 -2.95 -2.97
CA CYS A 56 9.79 -1.50 -2.85
C CYS A 56 10.54 -1.03 -1.60
N SER A 57 11.84 -0.80 -1.74
CA SER A 57 12.76 -0.66 -0.60
C SER A 57 12.54 0.58 0.26
N ASN A 58 11.89 1.61 -0.27
CA ASN A 58 11.68 2.87 0.44
C ASN A 58 10.21 3.13 0.79
N LEU A 59 9.38 2.11 0.70
CA LEU A 59 7.94 2.24 0.82
C LEU A 59 7.46 2.35 2.25
N THR A 60 6.54 3.29 2.49
CA THR A 60 5.71 3.34 3.69
C THR A 60 4.24 3.31 3.27
N LEU A 61 3.46 2.42 3.86
CA LEU A 61 2.03 2.34 3.58
C LEU A 61 1.25 3.21 4.56
N THR A 62 0.28 3.95 4.04
CA THR A 62 -0.70 4.66 4.87
C THR A 62 -1.97 3.82 4.89
N VAL A 63 -2.31 3.29 6.05
CA VAL A 63 -3.37 2.28 6.17
C VAL A 63 -4.32 2.65 7.31
N PRO A 64 -5.63 2.38 7.15
CA PRO A 64 -6.57 2.59 8.24
C PRO A 64 -6.30 1.64 9.40
N ARG A 65 -6.64 2.07 10.61
CA ARG A 65 -6.57 1.19 11.77
C ARG A 65 -7.52 0.02 11.59
N ASN A 66 -7.12 -1.15 12.07
CA ASN A 66 -7.95 -2.36 12.01
C ASN A 66 -8.37 -2.76 10.59
N SER A 67 -7.49 -2.52 9.61
CA SER A 67 -7.77 -2.85 8.22
C SER A 67 -6.99 -4.08 7.77
N TYR A 68 -7.44 -4.67 6.65
CA TYR A 68 -6.69 -5.74 6.00
C TYR A 68 -5.29 -5.26 5.63
N ALA A 69 -5.20 -4.03 5.10
CA ALA A 69 -3.91 -3.47 4.69
C ALA A 69 -2.93 -3.33 5.85
N LEU A 70 -3.42 -3.00 7.04
CA LEU A 70 -2.57 -2.94 8.23
C LEU A 70 -1.98 -4.32 8.55
N GLU A 71 -2.79 -5.36 8.52
CA GLU A 71 -2.31 -6.72 8.77
C GLU A 71 -1.33 -7.17 7.69
N TYR A 72 -1.59 -6.81 6.44
CA TYR A 72 -0.67 -7.09 5.35
C TYR A 72 0.69 -6.44 5.60
N ALA A 73 0.71 -5.16 5.98
CA ALA A 73 1.96 -4.46 6.25
C ALA A 73 2.75 -5.10 7.38
N LYS A 74 2.07 -5.48 8.46
CA LYS A 74 2.71 -6.17 9.58
C LYS A 74 3.30 -7.51 9.18
N THR A 75 2.53 -8.31 8.45
CA THR A 75 2.93 -9.66 8.04
C THR A 75 4.15 -9.62 7.10
N ASN A 76 4.24 -8.59 6.27
CA ASN A 76 5.29 -8.47 5.28
C ASN A 76 6.41 -7.51 5.70
N ASN A 77 6.38 -7.04 6.95
CA ASN A 77 7.41 -6.16 7.50
C ASN A 77 7.58 -4.87 6.69
N ILE A 78 6.48 -4.31 6.20
CA ILE A 78 6.47 -3.05 5.47
C ILE A 78 6.18 -1.93 6.46
N PRO A 79 6.98 -0.86 6.51
CA PRO A 79 6.67 0.29 7.37
C PRO A 79 5.30 0.87 7.05
N TYR A 80 4.56 1.26 8.08
CA TYR A 80 3.22 1.79 7.88
C TYR A 80 2.94 2.94 8.83
N THR A 81 1.95 3.76 8.46
CA THR A 81 1.44 4.84 9.29
C THR A 81 -0.07 4.92 9.11
N TYR A 82 -0.72 5.71 9.95
CA TYR A 82 -2.17 5.90 9.87
C TYR A 82 -2.47 7.26 9.28
N PRO A 83 -3.59 7.39 8.52
CA PRO A 83 -3.95 8.68 7.93
C PRO A 83 -4.18 9.77 8.97
N ASP A 84 -4.61 9.39 10.17
CA ASP A 84 -4.95 10.30 11.25
C ASP A 84 -3.87 10.41 12.32
N ALA A 85 -2.62 10.01 12.00
CA ALA A 85 -1.55 9.97 12.99
C ALA A 85 -1.32 11.33 13.65
N ASN A 86 -1.38 12.40 12.87
CA ASN A 86 -1.19 13.76 13.40
C ASN A 86 -2.39 14.25 14.19
N ASP A 87 -3.58 13.84 13.80
CA ASP A 87 -4.80 14.20 14.54
C ASP A 87 -4.76 13.64 15.95
N TRP A 88 -4.25 12.43 16.08
CA TRP A 88 -4.10 11.79 17.36
C TRP A 88 -3.22 12.63 18.30
N LEU A 89 -2.14 13.19 17.77
CA LEU A 89 -1.22 13.99 18.56
C LEU A 89 -1.79 15.35 18.96
N ASN A 90 -2.76 15.83 18.22
CA ASN A 90 -3.37 17.15 18.46
C ASN A 90 -4.58 17.10 19.37
N ASN A 91 -4.96 15.95 19.79
CA ASN A 91 -6.07 15.77 20.74
C ASN A 91 -5.52 15.69 22.18
#